data_5fce79757179795b16b8cfe690b3abb6
#
_entry.id   5fce79757179795b16b8cfe690b3abb6
#
_cell.length_a   1.000
_cell.length_b   1.000
_cell.length_c   1.000
_cell.angle_alpha   90.00
_cell.angle_beta   90.00
_cell.angle_gamma   90.00
#
_symmetry.space_group_name_H-M   'P 1'
#
loop_
_entity.id
_entity.type
_entity.pdbx_description
1 polymer ?
#
loop_
_entity_poly.entity_id
_entity_poly.type
_entity_poly.pdbx_seq_one_letter_code
_entity_poly.pdbx_strand_id
1 'polypeptide(L)'
;MNEQRVFDKVSEFLRNELTSRKATCVVIGLSGGIDSSVAAYVAAKALGPKKVLGLLLPDYSVTPKIDVKHALEISTLLDINHKVIEIGKGKKMLLKGFPNDKLARGNFLVRLRMAILYYFAAVKGGIVLGTADKSELQ
;
A
#
# COMPACT_ATOMS: atom_id res chain seq x y z
N MET A 1 -21.64 -12.40 11.75
CA MET A 1 -21.59 -11.36 10.73
C MET A 1 -21.39 -12.00 9.37
N ASN A 2 -22.15 -11.59 8.39
CA ASN A 2 -22.05 -12.14 7.04
C ASN A 2 -20.85 -11.54 6.31
N GLU A 3 -19.90 -12.37 5.95
CA GLU A 3 -18.69 -11.93 5.26
C GLU A 3 -18.98 -11.30 3.90
N GLN A 4 -19.94 -11.86 3.18
CA GLN A 4 -20.34 -11.32 1.88
C GLN A 4 -20.92 -9.91 2.03
N ARG A 5 -21.69 -9.69 3.09
CA ARG A 5 -22.27 -8.37 3.34
C ARG A 5 -21.22 -7.34 3.66
N VAL A 6 -20.19 -7.71 4.43
CA VAL A 6 -19.06 -6.82 4.71
C VAL A 6 -18.31 -6.51 3.43
N PHE A 7 -18.05 -7.51 2.62
CA PHE A 7 -17.39 -7.34 1.33
C PHE A 7 -18.18 -6.38 0.43
N ASP A 8 -19.48 -6.56 0.35
CA ASP A 8 -20.34 -5.72 -0.50
C ASP A 8 -20.30 -4.26 -0.06
N LYS A 9 -20.32 -4.02 1.25
CA LYS A 9 -20.27 -2.66 1.79
C LYS A 9 -18.94 -1.99 1.50
N VAL A 10 -17.82 -2.70 1.69
CA VAL A 10 -16.49 -2.16 1.42
C VAL A 10 -16.33 -1.90 -0.08
N SER A 11 -16.82 -2.82 -0.90
CA SER A 11 -16.78 -2.67 -2.36
C SER A 11 -17.54 -1.44 -2.82
N GLU A 12 -18.74 -1.25 -2.29
CA GLU A 12 -19.56 -0.08 -2.60
C GLU A 12 -18.87 1.20 -2.16
N PHE A 13 -18.29 1.21 -0.97
CA PHE A 13 -17.54 2.36 -0.46
C PHE A 13 -16.39 2.72 -1.41
N LEU A 14 -15.62 1.73 -1.84
CA LEU A 14 -14.49 1.97 -2.75
C LEU A 14 -14.96 2.52 -4.09
N ARG A 15 -16.01 1.95 -4.66
CA ARG A 15 -16.54 2.45 -5.93
C ARG A 15 -17.05 3.87 -5.80
N ASN A 16 -17.73 4.19 -4.70
CA ASN A 16 -18.24 5.53 -4.46
C ASN A 16 -17.10 6.54 -4.26
N GLU A 17 -16.04 6.15 -3.57
CA GLU A 17 -14.87 7.02 -3.38
C GLU A 17 -14.19 7.33 -4.69
N LEU A 18 -14.05 6.35 -5.58
CA LEU A 18 -13.47 6.60 -6.89
C LEU A 18 -14.33 7.55 -7.69
N THR A 19 -15.63 7.32 -7.69
CA THR A 19 -16.56 8.15 -8.44
C THR A 19 -16.60 9.58 -7.90
N SER A 20 -16.72 9.75 -6.59
CA SER A 20 -16.84 11.09 -6.00
C SER A 20 -15.57 11.90 -6.15
N ARG A 21 -14.41 11.24 -6.13
CA ARG A 21 -13.11 11.92 -6.29
C ARG A 21 -12.66 11.96 -7.74
N LYS A 22 -13.42 11.39 -8.64
CA LYS A 22 -13.07 11.27 -10.07
C LYS A 22 -11.72 10.58 -10.26
N ALA A 23 -11.45 9.60 -9.39
CA ALA A 23 -10.21 8.86 -9.42
C ALA A 23 -10.29 7.69 -10.39
N THR A 24 -9.15 7.33 -10.99
CA THR A 24 -9.08 6.26 -11.99
C THR A 24 -8.64 4.94 -11.40
N CYS A 25 -7.98 4.96 -10.25
CA CYS A 25 -7.41 3.76 -9.67
C CYS A 25 -7.16 3.92 -8.17
N VAL A 26 -6.78 2.80 -7.56
CA VAL A 26 -6.38 2.74 -6.17
C VAL A 26 -4.91 2.34 -6.11
N VAL A 27 -4.12 3.05 -5.30
CA VAL A 27 -2.73 2.71 -5.02
C VAL A 27 -2.65 2.16 -3.61
N ILE A 28 -2.03 1.00 -3.46
CA ILE A 28 -1.97 0.32 -2.17
C ILE A 28 -0.54 -0.17 -1.91
N GLY A 29 -0.08 -0.01 -0.67
CA GLY A 29 1.20 -0.57 -0.25
C GLY A 29 1.05 -2.04 0.13
N LEU A 30 1.91 -2.88 -0.42
CA LEU A 30 1.91 -4.30 -0.14
C LEU A 30 3.13 -4.66 0.71
N SER A 31 2.88 -5.08 1.94
CA SER A 31 3.95 -5.41 2.89
C SER A 31 4.21 -6.90 3.03
N GLY A 32 3.39 -7.73 2.42
CA GLY A 32 3.43 -9.19 2.64
C GLY A 32 2.65 -9.62 3.86
N GLY A 33 2.10 -8.67 4.64
CA GLY A 33 1.26 -8.98 5.78
C GLY A 33 -0.17 -9.24 5.37
N ILE A 34 -0.95 -9.76 6.31
CA ILE A 34 -2.33 -10.18 6.03
C ILE A 34 -3.25 -8.99 5.74
N ASP A 35 -3.07 -7.88 6.42
CA ASP A 35 -3.94 -6.72 6.25
C ASP A 35 -3.82 -6.12 4.85
N SER A 36 -2.59 -5.96 4.35
CA SER A 36 -2.38 -5.44 3.01
C SER A 36 -2.85 -6.43 1.95
N SER A 37 -2.70 -7.73 2.19
CA SER A 37 -3.16 -8.77 1.27
C SER A 37 -4.68 -8.78 1.16
N VAL A 38 -5.39 -8.66 2.29
CA VAL A 38 -6.86 -8.62 2.31
C VAL A 38 -7.36 -7.35 1.60
N ALA A 39 -6.74 -6.20 1.88
CA ALA A 39 -7.14 -4.95 1.25
C ALA A 39 -6.93 -5.00 -0.27
N ALA A 40 -5.82 -5.57 -0.72
CA ALA A 40 -5.56 -5.74 -2.15
C ALA A 40 -6.59 -6.67 -2.79
N TYR A 41 -6.93 -7.77 -2.12
CA TYR A 41 -7.94 -8.70 -2.59
C TYR A 41 -9.29 -8.00 -2.77
N VAL A 42 -9.74 -7.28 -1.73
CA VAL A 42 -11.03 -6.58 -1.77
C VAL A 42 -11.05 -5.53 -2.89
N ALA A 43 -9.98 -4.74 -3.01
CA ALA A 43 -9.90 -3.71 -4.04
C ALA A 43 -9.92 -4.33 -5.44
N ALA A 44 -9.16 -5.41 -5.67
CA ALA A 44 -9.12 -6.07 -6.97
C ALA A 44 -10.48 -6.67 -7.34
N LYS A 45 -11.18 -7.28 -6.39
CA LYS A 45 -12.49 -7.85 -6.63
C LYS A 45 -13.56 -6.78 -6.85
N ALA A 46 -13.49 -5.68 -6.10
CA ALA A 46 -14.49 -4.62 -6.18
C ALA A 46 -14.35 -3.77 -7.44
N LEU A 47 -13.12 -3.48 -7.83
CA LEU A 47 -12.83 -2.50 -8.88
C LEU A 47 -12.30 -3.11 -10.17
N GLY A 48 -11.88 -4.35 -10.11
CA GLY A 48 -11.14 -4.99 -11.18
C GLY A 48 -9.63 -4.82 -11.01
N PRO A 49 -8.83 -5.83 -11.37
CA PRO A 49 -7.39 -5.80 -11.11
C PRO A 49 -6.65 -4.67 -11.83
N LYS A 50 -7.15 -4.20 -12.96
CA LYS A 50 -6.49 -3.12 -13.71
C LYS A 50 -6.58 -1.77 -13.01
N LYS A 51 -7.50 -1.62 -12.06
CA LYS A 51 -7.66 -0.37 -11.30
C LYS A 51 -6.90 -0.39 -9.98
N VAL A 52 -6.06 -1.39 -9.76
CA VAL A 52 -5.27 -1.50 -8.52
C VAL A 52 -3.80 -1.50 -8.87
N LEU A 53 -3.04 -0.60 -8.24
CA LEU A 53 -1.58 -0.58 -8.31
C LEU A 53 -1.02 -0.92 -6.95
N GLY A 54 -0.31 -2.02 -6.86
CA GLY A 54 0.38 -2.43 -5.64
C GLY A 54 1.82 -1.96 -5.65
N LEU A 55 2.25 -1.31 -4.58
CA LEU A 55 3.63 -0.89 -4.42
C LEU A 55 4.28 -1.66 -3.28
N LEU A 56 5.36 -2.36 -3.59
CA LEU A 56 6.18 -3.04 -2.62
C LEU A 56 7.37 -2.13 -2.34
N LEU A 57 7.46 -1.64 -1.12
CA LEU A 57 8.44 -0.62 -0.75
C LEU A 57 9.36 -1.17 0.35
N PRO A 58 10.15 -2.21 0.06
CA PRO A 58 11.00 -2.81 1.08
C PRO A 58 12.21 -1.96 1.40
N ASP A 59 12.63 -2.02 2.65
CA ASP A 59 13.94 -1.61 3.09
C ASP A 59 14.68 -2.91 3.41
N TYR A 60 15.57 -3.34 2.52
CA TYR A 60 16.21 -4.65 2.68
C TYR A 60 17.11 -4.76 3.90
N SER A 61 17.42 -3.65 4.56
CA SER A 61 18.16 -3.71 5.82
C SER A 61 17.29 -4.20 6.98
N VAL A 62 15.95 -4.08 6.86
CA VAL A 62 15.02 -4.46 7.94
C VAL A 62 13.85 -5.33 7.46
N THR A 63 13.49 -5.28 6.20
CA THR A 63 12.34 -6.04 5.66
C THR A 63 12.76 -7.48 5.36
N PRO A 64 12.09 -8.47 5.96
CA PRO A 64 12.39 -9.87 5.65
C PRO A 64 12.10 -10.19 4.18
N LYS A 65 12.96 -10.99 3.56
CA LYS A 65 12.79 -11.41 2.17
C LYS A 65 11.49 -12.15 1.93
N ILE A 66 11.03 -12.91 2.93
CA ILE A 66 9.80 -13.68 2.82
C ILE A 66 8.58 -12.76 2.66
N ASP A 67 8.61 -11.58 3.27
CA ASP A 67 7.52 -10.61 3.13
C ASP A 67 7.42 -10.10 1.70
N VAL A 68 8.55 -9.81 1.06
CA VAL A 68 8.57 -9.37 -0.34
C VAL A 68 8.05 -10.49 -1.23
N LYS A 69 8.46 -11.71 -0.97
CA LYS A 69 8.00 -12.87 -1.72
C LYS A 69 6.48 -13.04 -1.64
N HIS A 70 5.92 -12.94 -0.42
CA HIS A 70 4.49 -13.05 -0.23
C HIS A 70 3.73 -11.94 -0.96
N ALA A 71 4.23 -10.70 -0.88
CA ALA A 71 3.61 -9.58 -1.57
C ALA A 71 3.61 -9.76 -3.09
N LEU A 72 4.71 -10.29 -3.64
CA LEU A 72 4.77 -10.59 -5.07
C LEU A 72 3.81 -11.70 -5.46
N GLU A 73 3.70 -12.75 -4.65
CA GLU A 73 2.77 -13.84 -4.90
C GLU A 73 1.32 -13.34 -4.92
N ILE A 74 0.95 -12.49 -3.97
CA ILE A 74 -0.40 -11.92 -3.90
C ILE A 74 -0.66 -11.04 -5.13
N SER A 75 0.30 -10.21 -5.52
CA SER A 75 0.15 -9.35 -6.69
C SER A 75 -0.09 -10.16 -7.96
N THR A 76 0.66 -11.25 -8.11
CA THR A 76 0.53 -12.15 -9.26
C THR A 76 -0.81 -12.90 -9.21
N LEU A 77 -1.17 -13.40 -8.04
CA LEU A 77 -2.42 -14.14 -7.86
C LEU A 77 -3.64 -13.29 -8.17
N LEU A 78 -3.61 -12.01 -7.77
CA LEU A 78 -4.70 -11.08 -8.01
C LEU A 78 -4.63 -10.43 -9.40
N ASP A 79 -3.56 -10.63 -10.12
CA ASP A 79 -3.35 -10.06 -11.46
C ASP A 79 -3.39 -8.53 -11.46
N ILE A 80 -2.92 -7.91 -10.39
CA ILE A 80 -2.85 -6.45 -10.29
C ILE A 80 -1.49 -5.94 -10.78
N ASN A 81 -1.46 -4.70 -11.23
CA ASN A 81 -0.20 -4.03 -11.54
C ASN A 81 0.57 -3.82 -10.25
N HIS A 82 1.88 -4.00 -10.30
CA HIS A 82 2.71 -3.80 -9.11
C HIS A 82 4.11 -3.33 -9.48
N LYS A 83 4.77 -2.70 -8.53
CA LYS A 83 6.16 -2.28 -8.65
C LYS A 83 6.88 -2.57 -7.34
N VAL A 84 8.14 -2.93 -7.44
CA VAL A 84 9.03 -3.08 -6.27
C VAL A 84 10.01 -1.92 -6.29
N ILE A 85 10.03 -1.15 -5.22
CA ILE A 85 10.93 0.00 -5.08
C ILE A 85 11.64 -0.14 -3.73
N GLU A 86 12.94 -0.38 -3.78
CA GLU A 86 13.75 -0.47 -2.58
C GLU A 86 13.97 0.93 -2.01
N ILE A 87 13.59 1.15 -0.76
CA ILE A 87 13.62 2.49 -0.15
C ILE A 87 14.70 2.65 0.93
N GLY A 88 15.42 1.56 1.25
CA GLY A 88 16.44 1.60 2.29
C GLY A 88 17.62 2.52 1.95
N LYS A 89 18.03 2.53 0.70
CA LYS A 89 19.12 3.42 0.25
C LYS A 89 18.72 4.88 0.37
N GLY A 90 17.49 5.21 -0.03
CA GLY A 90 16.97 6.57 0.09
C GLY A 90 16.88 7.00 1.55
N LYS A 91 16.36 6.12 2.40
CA LYS A 91 16.28 6.35 3.84
C LYS A 91 17.67 6.66 4.41
N LYS A 92 18.64 5.83 4.08
CA LYS A 92 20.01 5.98 4.57
C LYS A 92 20.61 7.32 4.16
N MET A 93 20.40 7.71 2.90
CA MET A 93 20.89 8.98 2.39
C MET A 93 20.25 10.16 3.10
N LEU A 94 18.92 10.13 3.26
CA LEU A 94 18.19 11.24 3.87
C LEU A 94 18.49 11.40 5.36
N LEU A 95 18.75 10.30 6.07
CA LEU A 95 19.02 10.34 7.50
C LEU A 95 20.49 10.46 7.86
N LYS A 96 21.36 10.62 6.87
CA LYS A 96 22.79 10.76 7.10
C LYS A 96 23.08 11.97 8.00
N GLY A 97 23.77 11.72 9.10
CA GLY A 97 24.10 12.77 10.06
C GLY A 97 23.00 13.11 11.05
N PHE A 98 21.84 12.46 10.93
CA PHE A 98 20.76 12.68 11.88
C PHE A 98 20.98 11.83 13.14
N PRO A 99 20.41 12.26 14.29
CA PRO A 99 20.51 11.46 15.51
C PRO A 99 19.98 10.03 15.30
N ASN A 100 20.68 9.05 15.86
CA ASN A 100 20.31 7.67 15.70
C ASN A 100 19.27 7.28 16.76
N ASP A 101 18.01 7.26 16.35
CA ASP A 101 16.89 6.89 17.23
C ASP A 101 16.03 5.87 16.50
N LYS A 102 15.90 4.69 17.08
CA LYS A 102 15.22 3.56 16.45
C LYS A 102 13.74 3.86 16.17
N LEU A 103 13.05 4.45 17.13
CA LEU A 103 11.63 4.79 16.96
C LEU A 103 11.43 5.83 15.88
N ALA A 104 12.27 6.87 15.90
CA ALA A 104 12.19 7.94 14.89
C ALA A 104 12.48 7.40 13.49
N ARG A 105 13.44 6.49 13.36
CA ARG A 105 13.74 5.85 12.07
C ARG A 105 12.58 5.02 11.55
N GLY A 106 11.93 4.28 12.43
CA GLY A 106 10.73 3.51 12.06
C GLY A 106 9.60 4.41 11.60
N ASN A 107 9.34 5.48 12.33
CA ASN A 107 8.31 6.45 11.95
C ASN A 107 8.62 7.12 10.63
N PHE A 108 9.89 7.45 10.41
CA PHE A 108 10.32 8.04 9.14
C PHE A 108 10.04 7.09 7.97
N LEU A 109 10.34 5.82 8.15
CA LEU A 109 10.13 4.82 7.11
C LEU A 109 8.65 4.68 6.72
N VAL A 110 7.77 4.69 7.73
CA VAL A 110 6.32 4.65 7.49
C VAL A 110 5.88 5.86 6.66
N ARG A 111 6.36 7.05 7.01
CA ARG A 111 6.00 8.27 6.30
C ARG A 111 6.59 8.33 4.90
N LEU A 112 7.79 7.82 4.73
CA LEU A 112 8.42 7.73 3.41
C LEU A 112 7.59 6.85 2.48
N ARG A 113 7.13 5.71 2.98
CA ARG A 113 6.23 4.83 2.21
C ARG A 113 4.96 5.56 1.83
N MET A 114 4.33 6.25 2.77
CA MET A 114 3.10 6.99 2.48
C MET A 114 3.34 8.08 1.43
N ALA A 115 4.45 8.79 1.53
CA ALA A 115 4.77 9.82 0.53
C ALA A 115 4.88 9.22 -0.88
N ILE A 116 5.49 8.06 -1.00
CA ILE A 116 5.62 7.38 -2.29
C ILE A 116 4.25 6.93 -2.83
N LEU A 117 3.40 6.40 -1.96
CA LEU A 117 2.05 5.99 -2.37
C LEU A 117 1.27 7.20 -2.90
N TYR A 118 1.32 8.31 -2.21
CA TYR A 118 0.64 9.53 -2.65
C TYR A 118 1.22 10.11 -3.93
N TYR A 119 2.53 9.98 -4.11
CA TYR A 119 3.15 10.42 -5.35
C TYR A 119 2.60 9.65 -6.55
N PHE A 120 2.55 8.32 -6.44
CA PHE A 120 2.00 7.50 -7.52
C PHE A 120 0.50 7.76 -7.73
N ALA A 121 -0.24 7.97 -6.66
CA ALA A 121 -1.66 8.29 -6.77
C ALA A 121 -1.85 9.61 -7.53
N ALA A 122 -1.02 10.62 -7.24
CA ALA A 122 -1.10 11.90 -7.95
C ALA A 122 -0.79 11.73 -9.44
N VAL A 123 0.24 10.96 -9.77
CA VAL A 123 0.63 10.72 -11.16
C VAL A 123 -0.47 9.98 -11.92
N LYS A 124 -1.11 9.00 -11.28
CA LYS A 124 -2.11 8.14 -11.91
C LYS A 124 -3.52 8.69 -11.85
N GLY A 125 -3.74 9.78 -11.13
CA GLY A 125 -5.10 10.27 -10.90
C GLY A 125 -5.89 9.33 -10.00
N GLY A 126 -5.23 8.69 -9.07
CA GLY A 126 -5.81 7.70 -8.17
C GLY A 126 -5.92 8.15 -6.74
N ILE A 127 -6.40 7.26 -5.90
CA ILE A 127 -6.45 7.48 -4.45
C ILE A 127 -5.58 6.43 -3.76
N VAL A 128 -5.10 6.78 -2.57
CA VAL A 128 -4.35 5.84 -1.74
C VAL A 128 -5.32 5.08 -0.84
N LEU A 129 -5.25 3.76 -0.90
CA LEU A 129 -5.99 2.92 0.04
C LEU A 129 -5.07 2.58 1.20
N GLY A 130 -5.37 3.13 2.37
CA GLY A 130 -4.58 2.86 3.56
C GLY A 130 -4.94 1.53 4.17
N THR A 131 -3.92 0.75 4.48
CA THR A 131 -4.06 -0.49 5.24
C THR A 131 -3.33 -0.38 6.55
N ALA A 132 -2.83 0.81 6.79
CA ALA A 132 -2.03 1.08 7.95
C ALA A 132 -2.89 1.09 9.20
N ASP A 133 -2.21 1.13 10.32
CA ASP A 133 -2.80 1.34 11.61
C ASP A 133 -3.88 2.43 11.55
N LYS A 134 -4.96 2.24 12.29
CA LYS A 134 -6.07 3.20 12.35
C LYS A 134 -5.63 4.60 12.71
N SER A 135 -4.56 4.73 13.47
CA SER A 135 -4.02 6.02 13.86
C SER A 135 -3.56 6.85 12.65
N GLU A 136 -3.24 6.21 11.56
CA GLU A 136 -2.77 6.89 10.36
C GLU A 136 -3.91 7.33 9.45
N LEU A 137 -5.11 6.86 9.72
CA LEU A 137 -6.28 7.25 8.96
C LEU A 137 -6.95 8.49 9.52
N GLN A 138 -6.45 8.97 10.64
CA GLN A 138 -7.01 10.11 11.35
C GLN A 138 -6.31 11.41 11.02
#